data_8211660f3cd4eedfe355bb14cf43cdcb
#
_entry.id   8211660f3cd4eedfe355bb14cf43cdcb
#
_cell.length_a   1.000
_cell.length_b   1.000
_cell.length_c   1.000
_cell.angle_alpha   90.00
_cell.angle_beta   90.00
_cell.angle_gamma   90.00
#
_symmetry.space_group_name_H-M   'P 1'
#
loop_
_entity.id
_entity.type
_entity.pdbx_description
1 polymer ?
#
loop_
_entity_poly.entity_id
_entity_poly.type
_entity_poly.pdbx_seq_one_letter_code
_entity_poly.pdbx_strand_id
1 'polypeptide(L)'
;KINAANVKTVASFGNSNSIVPGQDVLAIGSPMGSEYANTVTKGIISAKDRTLKAGTDGTLTSVIQTDAAINSGNSGGPLINMAGQVIGINSMKLASDTQGSSVEGIGFAIPSNEVVTIINQLIKNGKITRPSLGISMVDLSNVTSDQQQSVLKLPTSVSKGVVIMDVNSGSVADTAGLKKYDVITKLGDTQVTDAGSLKAALYKYKVGQNAKVTYYRDGQQHTATLHLTKSADTTSTDDSQQDNN
;
A
#
# COMPACT_ATOMS: atom_id res chain seq x y z
N LYS A 1 -15.47 -3.30 -17.00
CA LYS A 1 -15.51 -2.99 -18.46
C LYS A 1 -16.90 -2.49 -18.83
N ILE A 2 -16.95 -1.44 -19.68
CA ILE A 2 -18.17 -0.91 -20.29
C ILE A 2 -18.08 -1.04 -21.82
N ASN A 3 -19.22 -0.91 -22.51
CA ASN A 3 -19.23 -0.89 -23.95
C ASN A 3 -18.63 0.46 -24.43
N ALA A 4 -17.54 0.39 -25.20
CA ALA A 4 -16.83 1.57 -25.72
C ALA A 4 -17.72 2.47 -26.62
N ALA A 5 -18.73 1.90 -27.28
CA ALA A 5 -19.68 2.67 -28.10
C ALA A 5 -20.47 3.74 -27.29
N ASN A 6 -20.57 3.57 -25.97
CA ASN A 6 -21.26 4.51 -25.08
C ASN A 6 -20.34 5.59 -24.49
N VAL A 7 -19.03 5.55 -24.80
CA VAL A 7 -18.04 6.49 -24.25
C VAL A 7 -17.91 7.67 -25.22
N LYS A 8 -18.39 8.84 -24.79
CA LYS A 8 -18.30 10.08 -25.60
C LYS A 8 -17.01 10.84 -25.35
N THR A 9 -16.49 10.78 -24.13
CA THR A 9 -15.30 11.53 -23.71
C THR A 9 -14.45 10.66 -22.78
N VAL A 10 -13.14 10.70 -22.96
CA VAL A 10 -12.18 9.96 -22.13
C VAL A 10 -11.32 10.96 -21.37
N ALA A 11 -11.19 10.75 -20.05
CA ALA A 11 -10.28 11.52 -19.23
C ALA A 11 -8.81 11.16 -19.53
N SER A 12 -7.92 12.13 -19.47
CA SER A 12 -6.48 11.91 -19.57
C SER A 12 -5.87 11.81 -18.16
N PHE A 13 -4.93 10.88 -17.98
CA PHE A 13 -4.14 10.81 -16.76
C PHE A 13 -2.93 11.73 -16.85
N GLY A 14 -2.71 12.54 -15.80
CA GLY A 14 -1.48 13.31 -15.60
C GLY A 14 -0.42 12.45 -14.88
N ASN A 15 0.79 12.99 -14.80
CA ASN A 15 1.91 12.36 -14.09
C ASN A 15 1.94 12.80 -12.63
N SER A 16 1.51 11.93 -11.71
CA SER A 16 1.51 12.23 -10.27
C SER A 16 2.92 12.41 -9.65
N ASN A 17 3.99 12.00 -10.34
CA ASN A 17 5.36 12.25 -9.85
C ASN A 17 5.81 13.70 -10.06
N SER A 18 5.17 14.42 -11.01
CA SER A 18 5.53 15.81 -11.36
C SER A 18 4.71 16.87 -10.63
N ILE A 19 3.72 16.48 -9.82
CA ILE A 19 2.95 17.42 -9.01
C ILE A 19 3.82 18.07 -7.93
N VAL A 20 3.46 19.30 -7.55
CA VAL A 20 4.18 20.05 -6.52
C VAL A 20 3.21 20.59 -5.46
N PRO A 21 3.61 20.67 -4.19
CA PRO A 21 2.83 21.34 -3.15
C PRO A 21 2.49 22.77 -3.55
N GLY A 22 1.27 23.21 -3.23
CA GLY A 22 0.73 24.53 -3.62
C GLY A 22 0.03 24.55 -4.99
N GLN A 23 0.12 23.48 -5.79
CA GLN A 23 -0.57 23.38 -7.07
C GLN A 23 -2.09 23.27 -6.86
N ASP A 24 -2.87 24.11 -7.57
CA ASP A 24 -4.34 24.06 -7.57
C ASP A 24 -4.86 22.73 -8.09
N VAL A 25 -5.90 22.19 -7.41
CA VAL A 25 -6.58 20.94 -7.77
C VAL A 25 -8.09 21.03 -7.55
N LEU A 26 -8.82 20.20 -8.27
CA LEU A 26 -10.26 20.01 -8.11
C LEU A 26 -10.54 18.53 -7.81
N ALA A 27 -11.33 18.28 -6.78
CA ALA A 27 -11.90 16.96 -6.52
C ALA A 27 -13.35 16.93 -6.98
N ILE A 28 -13.70 15.92 -7.78
CA ILE A 28 -15.03 15.80 -8.41
C ILE A 28 -15.72 14.54 -7.89
N GLY A 29 -17.05 14.64 -7.66
CA GLY A 29 -17.85 13.52 -7.23
C GLY A 29 -19.36 13.78 -7.28
N SER A 30 -20.11 12.85 -6.70
CA SER A 30 -21.57 12.90 -6.64
C SER A 30 -22.03 12.57 -5.22
N PRO A 31 -21.85 13.49 -4.26
CA PRO A 31 -22.29 13.27 -2.89
C PRO A 31 -23.82 13.09 -2.86
N MET A 32 -24.28 12.16 -2.00
CA MET A 32 -25.71 11.87 -1.80
C MET A 32 -26.47 11.44 -3.08
N GLY A 33 -25.76 10.86 -4.05
CA GLY A 33 -26.35 10.30 -5.27
C GLY A 33 -26.52 11.32 -6.40
N SER A 34 -27.58 11.14 -7.20
CA SER A 34 -27.80 11.93 -8.42
C SER A 34 -28.19 13.39 -8.15
N GLU A 35 -28.71 13.71 -6.95
CA GLU A 35 -29.18 15.05 -6.61
C GLU A 35 -28.03 16.08 -6.58
N TYR A 36 -26.86 15.66 -6.12
CA TYR A 36 -25.64 16.49 -6.08
C TYR A 36 -24.56 15.97 -7.03
N ALA A 37 -24.96 15.39 -8.16
CA ALA A 37 -24.04 14.89 -9.16
C ALA A 37 -23.12 16.00 -9.67
N ASN A 38 -21.84 15.63 -9.93
CA ASN A 38 -20.80 16.53 -10.44
C ASN A 38 -20.43 17.68 -9.48
N THR A 39 -20.59 17.48 -8.18
CA THR A 39 -20.07 18.42 -7.18
C THR A 39 -18.54 18.51 -7.31
N VAL A 40 -18.04 19.75 -7.28
CA VAL A 40 -16.61 20.05 -7.37
C VAL A 40 -16.17 20.78 -6.11
N THR A 41 -15.09 20.30 -5.50
CA THR A 41 -14.40 21.02 -4.43
C THR A 41 -13.01 21.43 -4.92
N LYS A 42 -12.57 22.65 -4.56
CA LYS A 42 -11.25 23.18 -4.93
C LYS A 42 -10.34 23.19 -3.71
N GLY A 43 -9.06 22.91 -3.94
CA GLY A 43 -7.99 23.04 -2.97
C GLY A 43 -6.63 23.01 -3.69
N ILE A 44 -5.58 22.69 -2.92
CA ILE A 44 -4.21 22.56 -3.40
C ILE A 44 -3.64 21.18 -3.10
N ILE A 45 -2.55 20.82 -3.73
CA ILE A 45 -1.68 19.73 -3.26
C ILE A 45 -1.01 20.21 -1.98
N SER A 46 -1.38 19.65 -0.83
CA SER A 46 -0.75 19.97 0.46
C SER A 46 0.57 19.23 0.64
N ALA A 47 0.67 17.99 0.14
CA ALA A 47 1.90 17.20 0.10
C ALA A 47 1.80 16.08 -0.95
N LYS A 48 2.94 15.60 -1.43
CA LYS A 48 3.06 14.37 -2.21
C LYS A 48 3.88 13.33 -1.44
N ASP A 49 3.77 12.07 -1.86
CA ASP A 49 4.57 10.96 -1.29
C ASP A 49 4.38 10.78 0.23
N ARG A 50 3.21 11.19 0.77
CA ARG A 50 2.85 10.86 2.14
C ARG A 50 2.65 9.36 2.26
N THR A 51 3.26 8.77 3.29
CA THR A 51 3.10 7.36 3.59
C THR A 51 2.08 7.19 4.70
N LEU A 52 0.98 6.51 4.40
CA LEU A 52 -0.08 6.18 5.36
C LEU A 52 -0.16 4.67 5.57
N LYS A 53 -0.57 4.25 6.77
CA LYS A 53 -0.99 2.87 7.01
C LYS A 53 -2.39 2.68 6.44
N ALA A 54 -2.51 1.84 5.43
CA ALA A 54 -3.78 1.51 4.79
C ALA A 54 -4.21 0.08 5.15
N GLY A 55 -5.50 -0.08 5.44
CA GLY A 55 -6.06 -1.38 5.80
C GLY A 55 -5.69 -1.86 7.20
N THR A 56 -6.29 -2.98 7.59
CA THR A 56 -6.08 -3.63 8.90
C THR A 56 -4.75 -4.35 9.02
N ASP A 57 -4.08 -4.57 7.88
CA ASP A 57 -2.80 -5.28 7.79
C ASP A 57 -1.59 -4.34 7.91
N GLY A 58 -1.81 -3.04 8.15
CA GLY A 58 -0.76 -2.04 8.35
C GLY A 58 0.09 -1.75 7.10
N THR A 59 -0.35 -2.17 5.91
CA THR A 59 0.38 -1.89 4.66
C THR A 59 0.56 -0.38 4.47
N LEU A 60 1.79 0.05 4.21
CA LEU A 60 2.08 1.44 3.91
C LEU A 60 1.74 1.74 2.44
N THR A 61 0.99 2.82 2.22
CA THR A 61 0.59 3.30 0.89
C THR A 61 1.04 4.74 0.72
N SER A 62 1.64 5.05 -0.43
CA SER A 62 1.96 6.43 -0.80
C SER A 62 0.70 7.13 -1.29
N VAL A 63 0.47 8.36 -0.84
CA VAL A 63 -0.73 9.14 -1.17
C VAL A 63 -0.37 10.59 -1.48
N ILE A 64 -1.25 11.25 -2.24
CA ILE A 64 -1.29 12.69 -2.40
C ILE A 64 -2.16 13.25 -1.28
N GLN A 65 -1.68 14.27 -0.57
CA GLN A 65 -2.47 15.03 0.40
C GLN A 65 -3.00 16.30 -0.26
N THR A 66 -4.27 16.63 0.00
CA THR A 66 -4.94 17.85 -0.45
C THR A 66 -5.81 18.44 0.66
N ASP A 67 -6.05 19.74 0.63
CA ASP A 67 -7.04 20.43 1.46
C ASP A 67 -8.39 20.62 0.74
N ALA A 68 -8.50 20.20 -0.53
CA ALA A 68 -9.80 20.06 -1.19
C ALA A 68 -10.68 19.13 -0.34
N ALA A 69 -11.92 19.53 -0.07
CA ALA A 69 -12.82 18.74 0.76
C ALA A 69 -13.07 17.34 0.14
N ILE A 70 -12.60 16.30 0.81
CA ILE A 70 -12.83 14.89 0.44
C ILE A 70 -13.82 14.29 1.44
N ASN A 71 -14.89 13.69 0.91
CA ASN A 71 -15.97 13.08 1.69
C ASN A 71 -16.52 11.82 0.98
N SER A 72 -17.54 11.19 1.57
CA SER A 72 -18.14 9.96 1.02
C SER A 72 -18.70 10.12 -0.39
N GLY A 73 -18.98 11.35 -0.82
CA GLY A 73 -19.58 11.59 -2.13
C GLY A 73 -18.58 11.77 -3.27
N ASN A 74 -17.31 12.12 -2.99
CA ASN A 74 -16.30 12.25 -4.00
C ASN A 74 -15.18 11.18 -3.88
N SER A 75 -15.25 10.31 -2.89
CA SER A 75 -14.36 9.14 -2.78
C SER A 75 -14.57 8.20 -3.97
N GLY A 76 -13.50 7.79 -4.64
CA GLY A 76 -13.52 7.07 -5.92
C GLY A 76 -13.59 7.97 -7.15
N GLY A 77 -13.92 9.26 -6.99
CA GLY A 77 -13.85 10.27 -8.03
C GLY A 77 -12.42 10.79 -8.28
N PRO A 78 -12.21 11.54 -9.37
CA PRO A 78 -10.90 12.04 -9.72
C PRO A 78 -10.48 13.25 -8.89
N LEU A 79 -9.18 13.34 -8.59
CA LEU A 79 -8.47 14.57 -8.29
C LEU A 79 -7.81 15.04 -9.59
N ILE A 80 -8.16 16.23 -10.09
CA ILE A 80 -7.65 16.76 -11.35
C ILE A 80 -6.82 18.02 -11.13
N ASN A 81 -5.85 18.24 -12.02
CA ASN A 81 -5.12 19.50 -12.11
C ASN A 81 -5.87 20.53 -12.98
N MET A 82 -5.37 21.76 -13.04
CA MET A 82 -6.01 22.84 -13.82
C MET A 82 -5.92 22.65 -15.36
N ALA A 83 -5.14 21.66 -15.83
CA ALA A 83 -5.15 21.21 -17.23
C ALA A 83 -6.21 20.12 -17.52
N GLY A 84 -7.06 19.77 -16.54
CA GLY A 84 -8.10 18.75 -16.68
C GLY A 84 -7.58 17.31 -16.64
N GLN A 85 -6.32 17.09 -16.23
CA GLN A 85 -5.73 15.75 -16.13
C GLN A 85 -5.97 15.14 -14.76
N VAL A 86 -6.30 13.85 -14.70
CA VAL A 86 -6.45 13.08 -13.47
C VAL A 86 -5.07 12.79 -12.87
N ILE A 87 -4.77 13.40 -11.73
CA ILE A 87 -3.51 13.22 -11.00
C ILE A 87 -3.65 12.28 -9.81
N GLY A 88 -4.88 11.95 -9.41
CA GLY A 88 -5.17 10.99 -8.36
C GLY A 88 -6.61 10.54 -8.33
N ILE A 89 -6.91 9.53 -7.51
CA ILE A 89 -8.27 9.07 -7.19
C ILE A 89 -8.53 9.35 -5.71
N ASN A 90 -9.56 10.13 -5.41
CA ASN A 90 -9.92 10.55 -4.06
C ASN A 90 -10.24 9.35 -3.17
N SER A 91 -9.81 9.36 -1.92
CA SER A 91 -10.08 8.28 -0.98
C SER A 91 -10.33 8.80 0.43
N MET A 92 -11.59 8.82 0.85
CA MET A 92 -11.98 9.17 2.21
C MET A 92 -11.50 8.13 3.24
N LYS A 93 -11.44 6.84 2.86
CA LYS A 93 -11.00 5.77 3.76
C LYS A 93 -9.58 5.95 4.30
N LEU A 94 -8.75 6.72 3.59
CA LEU A 94 -7.37 7.02 4.00
C LEU A 94 -7.30 8.24 4.93
N ALA A 95 -8.37 9.01 5.05
CA ALA A 95 -8.44 10.21 5.91
C ALA A 95 -8.91 9.92 7.34
N SER A 96 -9.30 8.69 7.64
CA SER A 96 -9.74 8.28 8.99
C SER A 96 -8.59 7.61 9.73
N ASP A 97 -8.39 8.00 10.99
CA ASP A 97 -7.49 7.28 11.89
C ASP A 97 -8.13 5.95 12.36
N THR A 98 -7.36 5.15 13.12
CA THR A 98 -7.84 3.87 13.67
C THR A 98 -8.97 4.04 14.69
N GLN A 99 -9.29 5.27 15.10
CA GLN A 99 -10.37 5.62 16.04
C GLN A 99 -11.58 6.23 15.35
N GLY A 100 -11.56 6.34 14.00
CA GLY A 100 -12.67 6.90 13.21
C GLY A 100 -12.74 8.42 13.21
N SER A 101 -11.74 9.11 13.78
CA SER A 101 -11.69 10.57 13.76
C SER A 101 -11.25 11.06 12.39
N SER A 102 -12.03 11.94 11.76
CA SER A 102 -11.63 12.66 10.56
C SER A 102 -11.03 14.01 10.96
N VAL A 103 -9.90 14.35 10.37
CA VAL A 103 -9.29 15.67 10.55
C VAL A 103 -9.80 16.57 9.42
N GLU A 104 -10.48 17.67 9.77
CA GLU A 104 -10.94 18.64 8.77
C GLU A 104 -9.76 19.28 8.01
N GLY A 105 -9.96 19.52 6.71
CA GLY A 105 -8.94 20.12 5.85
C GLY A 105 -7.81 19.19 5.43
N ILE A 106 -7.91 17.88 5.70
CA ILE A 106 -6.97 16.87 5.23
C ILE A 106 -7.70 15.81 4.43
N GLY A 107 -7.46 15.79 3.12
CA GLY A 107 -7.93 14.76 2.20
C GLY A 107 -6.77 14.01 1.57
N PHE A 108 -7.03 12.82 1.07
CA PHE A 108 -6.02 11.98 0.41
C PHE A 108 -6.53 11.44 -0.91
N ALA A 109 -5.58 11.26 -1.84
CA ALA A 109 -5.84 10.62 -3.11
C ALA A 109 -4.73 9.61 -3.44
N ILE A 110 -5.12 8.51 -4.11
CA ILE A 110 -4.19 7.52 -4.64
C ILE A 110 -3.52 8.11 -5.88
N PRO A 111 -2.18 8.14 -5.99
CA PRO A 111 -1.47 8.74 -7.11
C PRO A 111 -1.84 8.10 -8.46
N SER A 112 -2.03 8.92 -9.51
CA SER A 112 -2.45 8.45 -10.84
C SER A 112 -1.51 7.40 -11.45
N ASN A 113 -0.20 7.51 -11.25
CA ASN A 113 0.77 6.54 -11.75
C ASN A 113 0.59 5.15 -11.14
N GLU A 114 0.22 5.08 -9.85
CA GLU A 114 -0.13 3.83 -9.19
C GLU A 114 -1.46 3.29 -9.72
N VAL A 115 -2.48 4.15 -9.86
CA VAL A 115 -3.79 3.78 -10.42
C VAL A 115 -3.65 3.16 -11.81
N VAL A 116 -2.90 3.79 -12.71
CA VAL A 116 -2.65 3.30 -14.07
C VAL A 116 -1.94 1.95 -14.05
N THR A 117 -0.96 1.79 -13.16
CA THR A 117 -0.23 0.52 -12.99
C THR A 117 -1.18 -0.62 -12.58
N ILE A 118 -2.05 -0.36 -11.60
CA ILE A 118 -3.04 -1.32 -11.10
C ILE A 118 -4.07 -1.65 -12.18
N ILE A 119 -4.62 -0.64 -12.86
CA ILE A 119 -5.59 -0.81 -13.96
C ILE A 119 -5.01 -1.69 -15.08
N ASN A 120 -3.77 -1.44 -15.49
CA ASN A 120 -3.10 -2.23 -16.52
C ASN A 120 -2.92 -3.70 -16.11
N GLN A 121 -2.60 -3.98 -14.84
CA GLN A 121 -2.55 -5.35 -14.32
C GLN A 121 -3.94 -6.02 -14.35
N LEU A 122 -4.98 -5.31 -13.92
CA LEU A 122 -6.35 -5.82 -13.93
C LEU A 122 -6.85 -6.10 -15.35
N ILE A 123 -6.55 -5.22 -16.30
CA ILE A 123 -6.93 -5.42 -17.71
C ILE A 123 -6.21 -6.63 -18.30
N LYS A 124 -4.91 -6.77 -18.03
CA LYS A 124 -4.07 -7.82 -18.62
C LYS A 124 -4.31 -9.18 -17.96
N ASN A 125 -4.42 -9.22 -16.63
CA ASN A 125 -4.35 -10.46 -15.85
C ASN A 125 -5.67 -10.80 -15.15
N GLY A 126 -6.67 -9.89 -15.15
CA GLY A 126 -7.92 -10.03 -14.39
C GLY A 126 -7.77 -9.88 -12.87
N LYS A 127 -6.54 -9.86 -12.37
CA LYS A 127 -6.20 -9.77 -10.93
C LYS A 127 -4.92 -8.98 -10.72
N ILE A 128 -4.76 -8.43 -9.52
CA ILE A 128 -3.51 -7.81 -9.07
C ILE A 128 -2.62 -8.92 -8.50
N THR A 129 -1.42 -9.04 -9.05
CA THR A 129 -0.44 -10.01 -8.60
C THR A 129 0.62 -9.28 -7.78
N ARG A 130 0.71 -9.58 -6.49
CA ARG A 130 1.72 -9.02 -5.59
C ARG A 130 2.65 -10.13 -5.12
N PRO A 131 3.98 -9.89 -5.05
CA PRO A 131 4.89 -10.89 -4.53
C PRO A 131 4.59 -11.17 -3.05
N SER A 132 4.79 -12.42 -2.63
CA SER A 132 4.64 -12.87 -1.26
C SER A 132 5.90 -13.60 -0.81
N LEU A 133 6.30 -13.38 0.44
CA LEU A 133 7.41 -14.10 1.06
C LEU A 133 6.96 -15.45 1.64
N GLY A 134 5.69 -15.58 2.03
CA GLY A 134 5.14 -16.76 2.70
C GLY A 134 5.66 -16.91 4.14
N ILE A 135 5.60 -15.83 4.91
CA ILE A 135 6.00 -15.79 6.32
C ILE A 135 4.87 -15.25 7.21
N SER A 136 4.82 -15.74 8.44
CA SER A 136 4.14 -15.04 9.54
C SER A 136 5.14 -14.17 10.27
N MET A 137 4.76 -12.97 10.68
CA MET A 137 5.70 -12.00 11.22
C MET A 137 5.07 -11.09 12.28
N VAL A 138 5.92 -10.54 13.13
CA VAL A 138 5.56 -9.50 14.10
C VAL A 138 6.58 -8.37 14.05
N ASP A 139 6.16 -7.15 14.39
CA ASP A 139 7.08 -6.02 14.50
C ASP A 139 8.05 -6.25 15.68
N LEU A 140 9.32 -5.91 15.48
CA LEU A 140 10.33 -6.03 16.54
C LEU A 140 9.96 -5.19 17.78
N SER A 141 9.25 -4.08 17.59
CA SER A 141 8.73 -3.24 18.68
C SER A 141 7.74 -3.95 19.62
N ASN A 142 7.12 -5.05 19.15
CA ASN A 142 6.19 -5.86 19.94
C ASN A 142 6.91 -7.01 20.70
N VAL A 143 8.23 -7.13 20.55
CA VAL A 143 9.06 -8.11 21.24
C VAL A 143 9.77 -7.42 22.39
N THR A 144 9.68 -7.98 23.59
CA THR A 144 10.32 -7.39 24.78
C THR A 144 11.84 -7.33 24.65
N SER A 145 12.48 -6.36 25.30
CA SER A 145 13.94 -6.20 25.25
C SER A 145 14.68 -7.46 25.71
N ASP A 146 14.16 -8.15 26.72
CA ASP A 146 14.72 -9.41 27.20
C ASP A 146 14.69 -10.52 26.14
N GLN A 147 13.58 -10.63 25.41
CA GLN A 147 13.46 -11.58 24.30
C GLN A 147 14.35 -11.19 23.10
N GLN A 148 14.50 -9.90 22.82
CA GLN A 148 15.42 -9.43 21.77
C GLN A 148 16.87 -9.82 22.09
N GLN A 149 17.27 -9.78 23.37
CA GLN A 149 18.63 -10.13 23.80
C GLN A 149 18.80 -11.63 23.98
N SER A 150 17.89 -12.30 24.68
CA SER A 150 18.05 -13.71 25.08
C SER A 150 17.71 -14.69 23.96
N VAL A 151 16.67 -14.42 23.18
CA VAL A 151 16.17 -15.31 22.10
C VAL A 151 16.74 -14.92 20.74
N LEU A 152 16.60 -13.64 20.37
CA LEU A 152 17.05 -13.15 19.06
C LEU A 152 18.54 -12.78 19.06
N LYS A 153 19.16 -12.62 20.22
CA LYS A 153 20.58 -12.23 20.43
C LYS A 153 20.95 -10.96 19.67
N LEU A 154 19.99 -10.05 19.48
CA LEU A 154 20.19 -8.86 18.65
C LEU A 154 21.19 -7.89 19.28
N PRO A 155 22.06 -7.27 18.47
CA PRO A 155 22.85 -6.12 18.91
C PRO A 155 21.92 -4.98 19.35
N THR A 156 22.29 -4.22 20.39
CA THR A 156 21.52 -3.08 20.91
C THR A 156 21.30 -1.97 19.87
N SER A 157 22.11 -1.95 18.82
CA SER A 157 21.97 -1.03 17.69
C SER A 157 20.77 -1.36 16.77
N VAL A 158 20.21 -2.58 16.87
CA VAL A 158 19.06 -3.02 16.06
C VAL A 158 17.79 -2.86 16.87
N SER A 159 17.07 -1.77 16.67
CA SER A 159 15.83 -1.42 17.38
C SER A 159 14.57 -1.48 16.52
N LYS A 160 14.71 -1.73 15.22
CA LYS A 160 13.61 -1.75 14.25
C LYS A 160 13.75 -2.92 13.31
N GLY A 161 12.63 -3.47 12.85
CA GLY A 161 12.60 -4.58 11.93
C GLY A 161 11.37 -5.45 12.13
N VAL A 162 11.36 -6.58 11.45
CA VAL A 162 10.27 -7.57 11.47
C VAL A 162 10.85 -8.92 11.83
N VAL A 163 10.30 -9.54 12.88
CA VAL A 163 10.67 -10.87 13.34
C VAL A 163 9.83 -11.92 12.61
N ILE A 164 10.46 -12.89 11.99
CA ILE A 164 9.79 -14.04 11.39
C ILE A 164 9.33 -14.98 12.49
N MET A 165 8.03 -15.22 12.58
CA MET A 165 7.43 -16.14 13.52
C MET A 165 7.24 -17.54 12.94
N ASP A 166 7.01 -17.61 11.62
CA ASP A 166 6.87 -18.86 10.89
C ASP A 166 7.21 -18.67 9.42
N VAL A 167 7.67 -19.74 8.75
CA VAL A 167 8.01 -19.77 7.33
C VAL A 167 7.26 -20.93 6.68
N ASN A 168 6.40 -20.61 5.71
CA ASN A 168 5.63 -21.63 4.99
C ASN A 168 6.57 -22.47 4.11
N SER A 169 6.48 -23.78 4.22
CA SER A 169 7.28 -24.71 3.40
C SER A 169 7.12 -24.44 1.90
N GLY A 170 8.22 -24.46 1.17
CA GLY A 170 8.28 -24.16 -0.26
C GLY A 170 7.93 -22.72 -0.63
N SER A 171 7.89 -21.78 0.33
CA SER A 171 7.71 -20.35 0.07
C SER A 171 8.99 -19.71 -0.49
N VAL A 172 8.88 -18.43 -0.88
CA VAL A 172 10.04 -17.63 -1.28
C VAL A 172 11.05 -17.49 -0.14
N ALA A 173 10.57 -17.29 1.08
CA ALA A 173 11.42 -17.19 2.27
C ALA A 173 12.11 -18.51 2.59
N ASP A 174 11.40 -19.63 2.52
CA ASP A 174 11.95 -20.98 2.74
C ASP A 174 13.03 -21.30 1.72
N THR A 175 12.75 -21.07 0.43
CA THR A 175 13.73 -21.31 -0.66
C THR A 175 14.99 -20.44 -0.49
N ALA A 176 14.86 -19.24 0.06
CA ALA A 176 15.98 -18.34 0.35
C ALA A 176 16.70 -18.67 1.66
N GLY A 177 16.24 -19.68 2.41
CA GLY A 177 16.86 -20.12 3.66
C GLY A 177 16.56 -19.22 4.86
N LEU A 178 15.51 -18.39 4.80
CA LEU A 178 15.02 -17.66 5.95
C LEU A 178 14.35 -18.63 6.93
N LYS A 179 14.46 -18.33 8.22
CA LYS A 179 13.97 -19.20 9.29
C LYS A 179 13.21 -18.39 10.36
N LYS A 180 12.46 -19.12 11.17
CA LYS A 180 11.86 -18.56 12.39
C LYS A 180 12.93 -17.87 13.23
N TYR A 181 12.57 -16.70 13.77
CA TYR A 181 13.41 -15.81 14.57
C TYR A 181 14.47 -15.02 13.80
N ASP A 182 14.52 -15.12 12.47
CA ASP A 182 15.23 -14.13 11.70
C ASP A 182 14.57 -12.74 11.83
N VAL A 183 15.38 -11.70 11.92
CA VAL A 183 14.90 -10.32 12.02
C VAL A 183 15.25 -9.57 10.74
N ILE A 184 14.26 -9.34 9.89
CA ILE A 184 14.44 -8.60 8.64
C ILE A 184 14.57 -7.10 8.95
N THR A 185 15.66 -6.49 8.48
CA THR A 185 15.96 -5.07 8.69
C THR A 185 16.06 -4.27 7.39
N LYS A 186 16.20 -4.95 6.22
CA LYS A 186 16.28 -4.28 4.92
C LYS A 186 15.78 -5.18 3.79
N LEU A 187 15.08 -4.60 2.81
CA LEU A 187 14.71 -5.25 1.56
C LEU A 187 15.10 -4.36 0.36
N GLY A 188 16.02 -4.83 -0.47
CA GLY A 188 16.68 -4.01 -1.48
C GLY A 188 17.35 -2.81 -0.81
N ASP A 189 17.03 -1.59 -1.26
CA ASP A 189 17.54 -0.34 -0.67
C ASP A 189 16.63 0.24 0.43
N THR A 190 15.45 -0.38 0.68
CA THR A 190 14.47 0.12 1.64
C THR A 190 14.74 -0.47 3.03
N GLN A 191 14.89 0.40 4.04
CA GLN A 191 14.93 -0.02 5.44
C GLN A 191 13.57 -0.57 5.87
N VAL A 192 13.59 -1.68 6.62
CA VAL A 192 12.41 -2.33 7.19
C VAL A 192 12.33 -1.95 8.66
N THR A 193 11.32 -1.21 9.03
CA THR A 193 11.09 -0.77 10.41
C THR A 193 9.97 -1.54 11.11
N ASP A 194 9.03 -2.06 10.32
CA ASP A 194 7.81 -2.75 10.73
C ASP A 194 7.24 -3.58 9.56
N ALA A 195 6.19 -4.35 9.81
CA ALA A 195 5.53 -5.19 8.79
C ALA A 195 4.96 -4.38 7.63
N GLY A 196 4.47 -3.17 7.88
CA GLY A 196 3.97 -2.27 6.83
C GLY A 196 5.07 -1.86 5.86
N SER A 197 6.24 -1.45 6.39
CA SER A 197 7.40 -1.06 5.58
C SER A 197 7.97 -2.23 4.77
N LEU A 198 7.98 -3.45 5.35
CA LEU A 198 8.38 -4.66 4.62
C LEU A 198 7.44 -4.93 3.44
N LYS A 199 6.11 -4.87 3.66
CA LYS A 199 5.13 -5.04 2.60
C LYS A 199 5.26 -3.96 1.52
N ALA A 200 5.40 -2.69 1.91
CA ALA A 200 5.58 -1.58 0.97
C ALA A 200 6.87 -1.74 0.15
N ALA A 201 7.96 -2.17 0.76
CA ALA A 201 9.21 -2.48 0.07
C ALA A 201 9.03 -3.65 -0.92
N LEU A 202 8.34 -4.72 -0.48
CA LEU A 202 8.08 -5.90 -1.30
C LEU A 202 7.22 -5.57 -2.54
N TYR A 203 6.21 -4.70 -2.38
CA TYR A 203 5.28 -4.33 -3.46
C TYR A 203 5.91 -3.42 -4.53
N LYS A 204 7.11 -2.90 -4.32
CA LYS A 204 7.91 -2.24 -5.38
C LYS A 204 8.45 -3.24 -6.40
N TYR A 205 8.52 -4.52 -6.05
CA TYR A 205 8.97 -5.58 -6.94
C TYR A 205 7.79 -6.24 -7.66
N LYS A 206 8.09 -6.84 -8.81
CA LYS A 206 7.15 -7.67 -9.57
C LYS A 206 7.45 -9.14 -9.30
N VAL A 207 6.43 -10.01 -9.42
CA VAL A 207 6.63 -11.45 -9.44
C VAL A 207 7.59 -11.80 -10.58
N GLY A 208 8.57 -12.64 -10.31
CA GLY A 208 9.68 -13.00 -11.19
C GLY A 208 10.96 -12.20 -10.97
N GLN A 209 10.95 -11.12 -10.17
CA GLN A 209 12.16 -10.36 -9.84
C GLN A 209 12.88 -10.93 -8.63
N ASN A 210 14.16 -10.55 -8.52
CA ASN A 210 15.00 -10.85 -7.37
C ASN A 210 15.07 -9.64 -6.45
N ALA A 211 15.04 -9.88 -5.14
CA ALA A 211 15.24 -8.85 -4.12
C ALA A 211 16.27 -9.34 -3.10
N LYS A 212 17.22 -8.48 -2.73
CA LYS A 212 18.18 -8.77 -1.66
C LYS A 212 17.52 -8.45 -0.32
N VAL A 213 17.50 -9.43 0.60
CA VAL A 213 17.06 -9.24 1.98
C VAL A 213 18.27 -9.21 2.91
N THR A 214 18.24 -8.27 3.88
CA THR A 214 19.20 -8.23 4.99
C THR A 214 18.46 -8.55 6.26
N TYR A 215 18.99 -9.47 7.03
CA TYR A 215 18.38 -9.95 8.27
C TYR A 215 19.44 -10.30 9.32
N TYR A 216 19.01 -10.40 10.57
CA TYR A 216 19.82 -10.90 11.68
C TYR A 216 19.35 -12.29 12.07
N ARG A 217 20.33 -13.18 12.36
CA ARG A 217 20.14 -14.52 12.93
C ARG A 217 21.21 -14.74 13.97
N ASP A 218 20.82 -15.14 15.17
CA ASP A 218 21.76 -15.36 16.30
C ASP A 218 22.71 -14.17 16.53
N GLY A 219 22.23 -12.95 16.37
CA GLY A 219 23.00 -11.72 16.57
C GLY A 219 23.90 -11.31 15.41
N GLN A 220 24.02 -12.12 14.37
CA GLN A 220 24.85 -11.84 13.20
C GLN A 220 23.99 -11.36 12.01
N GLN A 221 24.52 -10.40 11.27
CA GLN A 221 23.89 -9.91 10.06
C GLN A 221 24.17 -10.83 8.87
N HIS A 222 23.13 -11.19 8.16
CA HIS A 222 23.15 -12.00 6.96
C HIS A 222 22.44 -11.31 5.81
N THR A 223 22.69 -11.82 4.60
CA THR A 223 21.94 -11.42 3.39
C THR A 223 21.54 -12.67 2.61
N ALA A 224 20.38 -12.62 1.98
CA ALA A 224 19.93 -13.65 1.05
C ALA A 224 19.30 -12.99 -0.18
N THR A 225 19.17 -13.74 -1.27
CA THR A 225 18.44 -13.33 -2.45
C THR A 225 17.08 -14.02 -2.46
N LEU A 226 16.02 -13.23 -2.48
CA LEU A 226 14.64 -13.68 -2.61
C LEU A 226 14.29 -13.75 -4.09
N HIS A 227 13.97 -14.93 -4.59
CA HIS A 227 13.39 -15.10 -5.92
C HIS A 227 11.88 -15.02 -5.81
N LEU A 228 11.30 -13.89 -6.17
CA LEU A 228 9.87 -13.57 -5.93
C LEU A 228 8.95 -14.30 -6.91
N THR A 229 8.98 -15.62 -6.89
CA THR A 229 8.25 -16.49 -7.84
C THR A 229 6.79 -16.72 -7.49
N LYS A 230 6.39 -16.42 -6.23
CA LYS A 230 5.01 -16.65 -5.75
C LYS A 230 4.29 -15.34 -5.51
N SER A 231 3.01 -15.31 -5.88
CA SER A 231 2.10 -14.23 -5.52
C SER A 231 1.41 -14.51 -4.19
N ALA A 232 1.11 -13.47 -3.42
CA ALA A 232 0.05 -13.56 -2.44
C ALA A 232 -1.25 -13.82 -3.22
N ASP A 233 -1.84 -14.98 -3.07
CA ASP A 233 -3.21 -15.16 -3.50
C ASP A 233 -4.09 -14.26 -2.63
N THR A 234 -4.59 -13.18 -3.21
CA THR A 234 -5.73 -12.46 -2.67
C THR A 234 -6.98 -13.27 -3.05
N THR A 235 -7.05 -14.50 -2.56
CA THR A 235 -8.30 -15.22 -2.54
C THR A 235 -9.16 -14.59 -1.46
N SER A 236 -10.08 -13.73 -1.90
CA SER A 236 -11.46 -13.62 -1.48
C SER A 236 -11.77 -14.31 -0.15
N THR A 237 -12.12 -13.52 0.84
CA THR A 237 -13.15 -13.91 1.80
C THR A 237 -14.25 -14.68 1.09
N ASP A 238 -14.34 -15.95 1.39
CA ASP A 238 -15.48 -16.77 1.12
C ASP A 238 -16.71 -16.09 1.74
N ASP A 239 -17.54 -15.51 0.89
CA ASP A 239 -18.94 -15.20 1.20
C ASP A 239 -19.69 -16.53 1.22
N SER A 240 -19.55 -17.28 2.30
CA SER A 240 -20.52 -18.28 2.67
C SER A 240 -21.75 -17.56 3.24
N GLN A 241 -22.56 -16.97 2.37
CA GLN A 241 -23.98 -16.78 2.65
C GLN A 241 -24.60 -18.16 2.83
N GLN A 242 -24.78 -18.56 4.07
CA GLN A 242 -25.77 -19.55 4.41
C GLN A 242 -27.16 -18.94 4.13
N ASP A 243 -27.72 -19.31 3.00
CA ASP A 243 -29.17 -19.33 2.83
C ASP A 243 -29.75 -20.25 3.91
N ASN A 244 -30.43 -19.67 4.86
CA ASN A 244 -31.42 -20.36 5.69
C ASN A 244 -32.79 -19.77 5.39
N ASN A 245 -33.59 -20.65 4.80
CA ASN A 245 -35.02 -20.70 4.66
C ASN A 245 -35.86 -19.91 5.65
#